data_a9b7c408b3b7e9b53a584a641df2031e
#
_entry.id   a9b7c408b3b7e9b53a584a641df2031e
#
_cell.length_a   1.000
_cell.length_b   1.000
_cell.length_c   1.000
_cell.angle_alpha   90.00
_cell.angle_beta   90.00
_cell.angle_gamma   90.00
#
_symmetry.space_group_name_H-M   'P 1'
#
loop_
_entity.id
_entity.type
_entity.pdbx_description
1 polymer ?
#
loop_
_entity_poly.entity_id
_entity_poly.type
_entity_poly.pdbx_seq_one_letter_code
_entity_poly.pdbx_strand_id
1 'polypeptide(L)'
;MKQLVSAFIFSRLDYCNAVLYGLPQSNIGPLQRVQNAAARVTLGLSQRDHVRPALMELHWLPVAHRIQYKIALLMFMVHDNRCPVYLSESVQPVSSNPARQRLRSALHCSTDKN
;
A
#
# COMPACT_ATOMS: atom_id res chain seq x y z
N MET A 1 10.71 17.87 -14.97
CA MET A 1 11.54 17.11 -14.02
C MET A 1 10.70 16.34 -13.00
N LYS A 2 9.72 16.97 -12.31
CA LYS A 2 8.86 16.28 -11.31
C LYS A 2 8.20 15.00 -11.85
N GLN A 3 7.62 15.04 -13.04
CA GLN A 3 6.96 13.88 -13.66
C GLN A 3 7.93 12.75 -13.99
N LEU A 4 9.14 13.08 -14.48
CA LEU A 4 10.16 12.08 -14.81
C LEU A 4 10.67 11.37 -13.56
N VAL A 5 10.99 12.12 -12.51
CA VAL A 5 11.43 11.56 -11.22
C VAL A 5 10.32 10.70 -10.61
N SER A 6 9.07 11.20 -10.61
CA SER A 6 7.92 10.45 -10.14
C SER A 6 7.76 9.12 -10.88
N ALA A 7 7.76 9.15 -12.21
CA ALA A 7 7.61 7.96 -13.02
C ALA A 7 8.72 6.94 -12.77
N PHE A 8 9.96 7.39 -12.71
CA PHE A 8 11.12 6.51 -12.49
C PHE A 8 11.14 5.90 -11.10
N ILE A 9 10.95 6.73 -10.06
CA ILE A 9 10.99 6.26 -8.66
C ILE A 9 9.79 5.37 -8.36
N PHE A 10 8.58 5.79 -8.73
CA PHE A 10 7.39 5.02 -8.39
C PHE A 10 7.24 3.75 -9.21
N SER A 11 7.74 3.69 -10.43
CA SER A 11 7.78 2.42 -11.17
C SER A 11 8.59 1.36 -10.43
N ARG A 12 9.63 1.77 -9.69
CA ARG A 12 10.44 0.86 -8.88
C ARG A 12 9.83 0.56 -7.50
N LEU A 13 9.30 1.60 -6.83
CA LEU A 13 8.69 1.44 -5.51
C LEU A 13 7.36 0.69 -5.56
N ASP A 14 6.58 0.85 -6.62
CA ASP A 14 5.27 0.22 -6.76
C ASP A 14 5.33 -1.17 -7.40
N TYR A 15 6.48 -1.54 -7.96
CA TYR A 15 6.65 -2.86 -8.54
C TYR A 15 6.53 -3.94 -7.47
N CYS A 16 5.47 -4.76 -7.56
CA CYS A 16 5.17 -5.83 -6.60
C CYS A 16 5.14 -5.37 -5.13
N ASN A 17 4.77 -4.12 -4.85
CA ASN A 17 4.78 -3.58 -3.49
C ASN A 17 3.82 -4.32 -2.53
N ALA A 18 2.79 -4.98 -3.05
CA ALA A 18 1.90 -5.82 -2.25
C ALA A 18 2.63 -6.98 -1.55
N VAL A 19 3.72 -7.50 -2.14
CA VAL A 19 4.56 -8.54 -1.56
C VAL A 19 5.29 -8.04 -0.30
N LEU A 20 5.49 -6.72 -0.17
CA LEU A 20 6.14 -6.09 0.97
C LEU A 20 5.20 -5.91 2.17
N TYR A 21 3.92 -6.26 2.02
CA TYR A 21 2.96 -6.16 3.11
C TYR A 21 3.33 -7.08 4.28
N GLY A 22 3.30 -6.53 5.48
CA GLY A 22 3.64 -7.28 6.69
C GLY A 22 5.14 -7.34 7.01
N LEU A 23 6.02 -6.80 6.16
CA LEU A 23 7.44 -6.73 6.46
C LEU A 23 7.73 -5.71 7.58
N PRO A 24 8.76 -5.95 8.40
CA PRO A 24 9.14 -5.02 9.45
C PRO A 24 9.67 -3.70 8.87
N GLN A 25 9.63 -2.65 9.68
CA GLN A 25 10.09 -1.31 9.29
C GLN A 25 11.56 -1.26 8.88
N SER A 26 12.37 -2.20 9.37
CA SER A 26 13.78 -2.33 8.94
C SER A 26 13.91 -2.56 7.44
N ASN A 27 12.94 -3.24 6.82
CA ASN A 27 12.93 -3.51 5.38
C ASN A 27 12.26 -2.38 4.58
N ILE A 28 11.26 -1.73 5.15
CA ILE A 28 10.52 -0.62 4.53
C ILE A 28 11.30 0.71 4.62
N GLY A 29 12.03 0.91 5.71
CA GLY A 29 12.80 2.14 5.98
C GLY A 29 13.73 2.56 4.84
N PRO A 30 14.54 1.65 4.26
CA PRO A 30 15.40 1.98 3.11
C PRO A 30 14.61 2.52 1.91
N LEU A 31 13.45 1.94 1.60
CA LEU A 31 12.58 2.39 0.51
C LEU A 31 12.03 3.79 0.78
N GLN A 32 11.63 4.05 2.01
CA GLN A 32 11.17 5.38 2.43
C GLN A 32 12.29 6.43 2.32
N ARG A 33 13.52 6.06 2.64
CA ARG A 33 14.68 6.97 2.48
C ARG A 33 14.93 7.32 1.01
N VAL A 34 14.78 6.38 0.10
CA VAL A 34 14.88 6.63 -1.35
C VAL A 34 13.79 7.61 -1.79
N GLN A 35 12.54 7.41 -1.37
CA GLN A 35 11.44 8.32 -1.67
C GLN A 35 11.70 9.73 -1.12
N ASN A 36 12.19 9.82 0.10
CA ASN A 36 12.51 11.10 0.74
C ASN A 36 13.64 11.84 0.01
N ALA A 37 14.68 11.12 -0.41
CA ALA A 37 15.77 11.69 -1.19
C ALA A 37 15.27 12.23 -2.54
N ALA A 38 14.42 11.46 -3.22
CA ALA A 38 13.81 11.88 -4.48
C ALA A 38 12.94 13.14 -4.31
N ALA A 39 12.17 13.23 -3.24
CA ALA A 39 11.37 14.43 -2.94
C ALA A 39 12.24 15.67 -2.72
N ARG A 40 13.34 15.53 -1.97
CA ARG A 40 14.29 16.62 -1.75
C ARG A 40 14.93 17.10 -3.05
N VAL A 41 15.38 16.18 -3.89
CA VAL A 41 15.95 16.50 -5.20
C VAL A 41 14.94 17.23 -6.09
N THR A 42 13.70 16.75 -6.10
CA THR A 42 12.63 17.34 -6.93
C THR A 42 12.29 18.77 -6.53
N LEU A 43 12.31 19.10 -5.24
CA LEU A 43 12.00 20.42 -4.70
C LEU A 43 13.25 21.26 -4.40
N GLY A 44 14.45 20.73 -4.61
CA GLY A 44 15.69 21.44 -4.32
C GLY A 44 15.94 21.69 -2.84
N LEU A 45 15.48 20.78 -1.98
CA LEU A 45 15.60 20.91 -0.53
C LEU A 45 16.93 20.37 -0.01
N SER A 46 17.38 20.91 1.12
CA SER A 46 18.55 20.42 1.85
C SER A 46 18.24 19.10 2.58
N GLN A 47 19.31 18.35 2.91
CA GLN A 47 19.18 17.13 3.73
C GLN A 47 18.63 17.39 5.13
N ARG A 48 18.76 18.61 5.63
CA ARG A 48 18.27 19.01 6.97
C ARG A 48 16.80 19.42 6.97
N ASP A 49 16.22 19.67 5.81
CA ASP A 49 14.83 20.09 5.71
C ASP A 49 13.89 18.93 5.98
N HIS A 50 12.76 19.24 6.63
CA HIS A 50 11.72 18.24 6.90
C HIS A 50 11.11 17.77 5.57
N VAL A 51 11.03 16.45 5.41
CA VAL A 51 10.54 15.84 4.18
C VAL A 51 9.00 15.73 4.12
N ARG A 52 8.32 15.74 5.27
CA ARG A 52 6.85 15.63 5.31
C ARG A 52 6.12 16.68 4.48
N PRO A 53 6.40 17.99 4.65
CA PRO A 53 5.78 19.01 3.82
C PRO A 53 6.08 18.82 2.33
N ALA A 54 7.29 18.38 1.99
CA ALA A 54 7.70 18.08 0.62
C ALA A 54 6.87 16.97 -0.02
N LEU A 55 6.64 15.89 0.71
CA LEU A 55 5.79 14.78 0.23
C LEU A 55 4.34 15.23 0.05
N MET A 56 3.83 16.06 0.95
CA MET A 56 2.48 16.62 0.84
C MET A 56 2.34 17.55 -0.37
N GLU A 57 3.31 18.42 -0.61
CA GLU A 57 3.35 19.32 -1.77
C GLU A 57 3.38 18.53 -3.10
N LEU A 58 4.13 17.43 -3.13
CA LEU A 58 4.23 16.56 -4.30
C LEU A 58 3.04 15.59 -4.42
N HIS A 59 2.15 15.55 -3.43
CA HIS A 59 1.09 14.55 -3.32
C HIS A 59 1.62 13.11 -3.34
N TRP A 60 2.77 12.88 -2.72
CA TRP A 60 3.38 11.56 -2.66
C TRP A 60 3.03 10.86 -1.35
N LEU A 61 2.32 9.76 -1.48
CA LEU A 61 1.97 8.93 -0.33
C LEU A 61 3.22 8.17 0.15
N PRO A 62 3.52 8.14 1.47
CA PRO A 62 4.61 7.35 2.04
C PRO A 62 4.56 5.87 1.65
N VAL A 63 5.72 5.21 1.56
CA VAL A 63 5.85 3.83 1.08
C VAL A 63 4.94 2.86 1.85
N ALA A 64 4.90 2.92 3.17
CA ALA A 64 4.05 2.06 3.99
C ALA A 64 2.56 2.22 3.65
N HIS A 65 2.10 3.45 3.47
CA HIS A 65 0.70 3.73 3.08
C HIS A 65 0.40 3.30 1.64
N ARG A 66 1.37 3.39 0.73
CA ARG A 66 1.22 2.88 -0.65
C ARG A 66 0.99 1.37 -0.66
N ILE A 67 1.75 0.64 0.17
CA ILE A 67 1.59 -0.82 0.32
C ILE A 67 0.20 -1.15 0.88
N GLN A 68 -0.22 -0.45 1.94
CA GLN A 68 -1.55 -0.63 2.53
C GLN A 68 -2.67 -0.30 1.55
N TYR A 69 -2.55 0.79 0.82
CA TYR A 69 -3.51 1.18 -0.21
C TYR A 69 -3.63 0.12 -1.30
N LYS A 70 -2.50 -0.42 -1.77
CA LYS A 70 -2.49 -1.46 -2.79
C LYS A 70 -3.20 -2.73 -2.33
N ILE A 71 -2.94 -3.16 -1.09
CA ILE A 71 -3.62 -4.32 -0.50
C ILE A 71 -5.12 -4.06 -0.35
N ALA A 72 -5.50 -2.88 0.15
CA ALA A 72 -6.91 -2.51 0.29
C ALA A 72 -7.62 -2.50 -1.08
N LEU A 73 -6.98 -1.96 -2.10
CA LEU A 73 -7.50 -1.96 -3.47
C LEU A 73 -7.69 -3.38 -4.02
N LEU A 74 -6.69 -4.26 -3.84
CA LEU A 74 -6.77 -5.66 -4.28
C LEU A 74 -7.89 -6.39 -3.55
N MET A 75 -8.03 -6.19 -2.25
CA MET A 75 -9.12 -6.79 -1.47
C MET A 75 -10.49 -6.29 -1.93
N PHE A 76 -10.62 -5.00 -2.18
CA PHE A 76 -11.84 -4.43 -2.75
C PHE A 76 -12.18 -5.07 -4.11
N MET A 77 -11.20 -5.20 -5.00
CA MET A 77 -11.40 -5.82 -6.32
C MET A 77 -11.82 -7.30 -6.21
N VAL A 78 -11.27 -8.02 -5.23
CA VAL A 78 -11.66 -9.42 -4.96
C VAL A 78 -13.12 -9.49 -4.52
N HIS A 79 -13.54 -8.62 -3.59
CA HIS A 79 -14.93 -8.60 -3.11
C HIS A 79 -15.94 -8.14 -4.18
N ASP A 80 -15.51 -7.28 -5.09
CA ASP A 80 -16.35 -6.77 -6.19
C ASP A 80 -16.30 -7.65 -7.45
N ASN A 81 -15.64 -8.82 -7.37
CA ASN A 81 -15.45 -9.76 -8.48
C ASN A 81 -14.81 -9.15 -9.74
N ARG A 82 -13.96 -8.15 -9.56
CA ARG A 82 -13.21 -7.48 -10.63
C ARG A 82 -11.78 -7.98 -10.80
N CYS A 83 -11.44 -9.06 -10.12
CA CYS A 83 -10.11 -9.66 -10.19
C CYS A 83 -10.16 -11.00 -10.94
N PRO A 84 -9.00 -11.49 -11.44
CA PRO A 84 -8.89 -12.84 -11.99
C PRO A 84 -9.33 -13.91 -10.97
N VAL A 85 -9.91 -15.01 -11.49
CA VAL A 85 -10.48 -16.10 -10.68
C VAL A 85 -9.49 -16.67 -9.67
N TYR A 86 -8.22 -16.82 -10.05
CA TYR A 86 -7.20 -17.37 -9.15
C TYR A 86 -6.96 -16.52 -7.89
N LEU A 87 -7.18 -15.20 -7.96
CA LEU A 87 -7.10 -14.32 -6.79
C LEU A 87 -8.33 -14.45 -5.90
N SER A 88 -9.52 -14.53 -6.51
CA SER A 88 -10.77 -14.69 -5.74
C SER A 88 -10.83 -16.03 -5.01
N GLU A 89 -10.31 -17.08 -5.61
CA GLU A 89 -10.21 -18.40 -4.98
C GLU A 89 -9.20 -18.45 -3.83
N SER A 90 -8.13 -17.64 -3.92
CA SER A 90 -7.10 -17.58 -2.89
C SER A 90 -7.53 -16.82 -1.63
N VAL A 91 -8.55 -15.95 -1.75
CA VAL A 91 -9.04 -15.11 -0.66
C VAL A 91 -10.36 -15.65 -0.16
N GLN A 92 -10.35 -16.20 1.05
CA GLN A 92 -11.57 -16.67 1.71
C GLN A 92 -12.00 -15.71 2.82
N PRO A 93 -13.30 -15.36 2.93
CA PRO A 93 -13.79 -14.54 4.02
C PRO A 93 -13.55 -15.24 5.36
N VAL A 94 -13.27 -14.45 6.41
CA VAL A 94 -13.01 -14.95 7.77
C VAL A 94 -14.21 -15.75 8.28
N SER A 95 -15.42 -15.40 7.85
CA SER A 95 -16.67 -16.11 8.19
C SER A 95 -16.72 -17.56 7.68
N SER A 96 -15.96 -17.89 6.63
CA SER A 96 -15.91 -19.27 6.11
C SER A 96 -14.97 -20.18 6.89
N ASN A 97 -14.13 -19.63 7.77
CA ASN A 97 -13.18 -20.39 8.57
C ASN A 97 -13.83 -20.77 9.93
N PRO A 98 -14.10 -22.07 10.20
CA PRO A 98 -14.78 -22.48 11.41
C PRO A 98 -14.03 -22.09 12.69
N ALA A 99 -12.69 -22.04 12.66
CA ALA A 99 -11.88 -21.65 13.80
C ALA A 99 -12.00 -20.15 14.15
N ARG A 100 -12.43 -19.31 13.19
CA ARG A 100 -12.52 -17.85 13.35
C ARG A 100 -13.95 -17.31 13.35
N GLN A 101 -14.96 -18.17 13.19
CA GLN A 101 -16.38 -17.77 13.16
C GLN A 101 -16.83 -17.08 14.46
N ARG A 102 -16.16 -17.36 15.58
CA ARG A 102 -16.47 -16.77 16.90
C ARG A 102 -15.85 -15.39 17.12
N LEU A 103 -15.02 -14.90 16.19
CA LEU A 103 -14.42 -13.59 16.32
C LEU A 103 -15.42 -12.49 15.91
N ARG A 104 -15.41 -11.37 16.62
CA ARG A 104 -16.27 -10.20 16.30
C ARG A 104 -16.07 -9.71 14.86
N SER A 105 -14.82 -9.78 14.34
CA SER A 105 -14.51 -9.41 12.96
C SER A 105 -15.21 -10.30 11.92
N ALA A 106 -15.43 -11.57 12.22
CA ALA A 106 -16.14 -12.49 11.33
C ALA A 106 -17.64 -12.16 11.25
N LEU A 107 -18.22 -11.72 12.36
CA LEU A 107 -19.64 -11.33 12.42
C LEU A 107 -19.90 -10.04 11.63
N HIS A 108 -18.93 -9.13 11.59
CA HIS A 108 -19.06 -7.87 10.84
C HIS A 108 -19.02 -8.10 9.31
N CYS A 109 -18.27 -9.10 8.84
CA CYS A 109 -18.19 -9.43 7.40
C CYS A 109 -19.46 -10.11 6.86
N SER A 110 -20.29 -10.69 7.71
CA SER A 110 -21.50 -11.40 7.26
C SER A 110 -22.74 -10.51 7.11
N THR A 111 -22.69 -9.26 7.59
CA THR A 111 -23.81 -8.31 7.50
C THR A 111 -23.85 -7.51 6.19
N ASP A 112 -22.78 -7.54 5.39
CA ASP A 112 -22.73 -6.79 4.12
C ASP A 112 -23.23 -7.58 2.90
N LYS A 113 -23.93 -8.70 3.11
CA LYS A 113 -24.51 -9.52 2.03
C LYS A 113 -26.05 -9.47 2.02
N ASN A 114 -26.59 -8.27 2.14
CA ASN A 114 -28.00 -8.03 1.80
C ASN A 114 -28.13 -6.92 0.76
#